data_501cfbef4da001146d4f10bfa3e491df
#
_entry.id   501cfbef4da001146d4f10bfa3e491df
#
_cell.length_a   1.000
_cell.length_b   1.000
_cell.length_c   1.000
_cell.angle_alpha   90.00
_cell.angle_beta   90.00
_cell.angle_gamma   90.00
#
_symmetry.space_group_name_H-M   'P 1'
#
loop_
_entity.id
_entity.type
_entity.pdbx_description
1 polymer ?
#
loop_
_entity_poly.entity_id
_entity_poly.type
_entity_poly.pdbx_seq_one_letter_code
_entity_poly.pdbx_strand_id
1 'polypeptide(L)' 'MILKTLKLIITFHTTTDAMAMESCCRTAGADGRLIPVPRSISAGCGLAWCAAPDSEDALHALMAQNRIVYQDTHLCLV' A
#
# COMPACT_ATOMS: atom_id res chain seq x y z
N MET A 1 -19.58 -13.65 9.25
CA MET A 1 -18.31 -13.51 9.99
C MET A 1 -17.23 -13.02 9.05
N ILE A 2 -16.49 -12.00 9.45
CA ILE A 2 -15.39 -11.47 8.66
C ILE A 2 -14.10 -12.12 9.14
N LEU A 3 -13.39 -12.76 8.23
CA LEU A 3 -12.09 -13.35 8.54
C LEU A 3 -11.00 -12.36 8.19
N LYS A 4 -10.15 -12.05 9.16
CA LYS A 4 -8.97 -11.22 8.92
C LYS A 4 -7.88 -12.09 8.29
N THR A 5 -7.24 -11.55 7.27
CA THR A 5 -6.12 -12.21 6.60
C THR A 5 -4.88 -11.32 6.69
N LEU A 6 -3.72 -11.94 6.62
CA LEU A 6 -2.47 -11.21 6.61
C LEU A 6 -2.34 -10.47 5.27
N LYS A 7 -2.13 -9.16 5.33
CA LYS A 7 -1.98 -8.30 4.16
C LYS A 7 -0.73 -7.45 4.26
N LEU A 8 -0.17 -7.12 3.11
CA LEU A 8 0.89 -6.14 3.00
C LEU A 8 0.25 -4.75 3.03
N ILE A 9 0.73 -3.91 3.92
CA ILE A 9 0.26 -2.53 4.05
C ILE A 9 1.44 -1.60 3.79
N ILE A 10 1.32 -0.75 2.79
CA ILE A 10 2.34 0.26 2.46
C ILE A 10 1.78 1.62 2.81
N THR A 11 2.47 2.33 3.70
CA THR A 11 2.04 3.64 4.14
C THR A 11 2.80 4.74 3.41
N PHE A 12 2.21 5.94 3.37
CA PHE A 12 2.76 7.07 2.64
C PHE A 12 2.82 8.30 3.53
N HIS A 13 3.77 9.20 3.26
CA HIS A 13 3.88 10.46 3.97
C HIS A 13 2.80 11.45 3.56
N THR A 14 2.36 11.39 2.29
CA THR A 14 1.42 12.37 1.72
C THR A 14 0.32 11.67 0.94
N THR A 15 -0.82 12.34 0.85
CA THR A 15 -1.93 11.87 0.02
C THR A 15 -1.54 11.81 -1.46
N THR A 16 -0.69 12.74 -1.91
CA THR A 16 -0.22 12.75 -3.29
C THR A 16 0.52 11.47 -3.63
N ASP A 17 1.39 10.98 -2.74
CA ASP A 17 2.11 9.73 -2.95
C ASP A 17 1.16 8.53 -2.97
N ALA A 18 0.18 8.52 -2.07
CA ALA A 18 -0.83 7.46 -2.03
C ALA A 18 -1.63 7.39 -3.33
N MET A 19 -2.03 8.53 -3.86
CA MET A 19 -2.78 8.61 -5.12
C MET A 19 -1.91 8.24 -6.31
N ALA A 20 -0.63 8.60 -6.30
CA ALA A 20 0.31 8.19 -7.34
C ALA A 20 0.45 6.66 -7.36
N MET A 21 0.50 6.03 -6.19
CA MET A 21 0.54 4.57 -6.08
C MET A 21 -0.70 3.94 -6.72
N GLU A 22 -1.89 4.47 -6.41
CA GLU A 22 -3.13 3.96 -6.99
C GLU A 22 -3.12 4.06 -8.51
N SER A 23 -2.73 5.20 -9.04
CA SER A 23 -2.69 5.43 -10.48
C SER A 23 -1.72 4.48 -11.18
N CYS A 24 -0.52 4.33 -10.64
CA CYS A 24 0.49 3.44 -11.21
C CYS A 24 0.07 1.98 -11.14
N CYS A 25 -0.51 1.55 -10.04
CA CYS A 25 -0.97 0.16 -9.89
C CYS A 25 -2.14 -0.14 -10.83
N ARG A 26 -3.04 0.81 -11.01
CA ARG A 26 -4.16 0.66 -11.95
C ARG A 26 -3.65 0.48 -13.37
N THR A 27 -2.71 1.31 -13.79
CA THR A 27 -2.12 1.26 -15.12
C THR A 27 -1.36 -0.05 -15.35
N ALA A 28 -0.60 -0.49 -14.35
CA ALA A 28 0.22 -1.70 -14.45
C ALA A 28 -0.56 -2.99 -14.21
N GLY A 29 -1.80 -2.90 -13.73
CA GLY A 29 -2.56 -4.07 -13.32
C GLY A 29 -2.00 -4.74 -12.07
N ALA A 30 -1.35 -3.97 -11.19
CA ALA A 30 -0.75 -4.49 -9.98
C ALA A 30 -1.81 -4.79 -8.91
N ASP A 31 -1.47 -5.72 -8.01
CA ASP A 31 -2.36 -6.15 -6.95
C ASP A 31 -2.57 -5.05 -5.90
N GLY A 32 -3.78 -4.99 -5.34
CA GLY A 32 -4.06 -4.17 -4.19
C GLY A 32 -5.04 -3.03 -4.42
N ARG A 33 -5.22 -2.23 -3.37
CA ARG A 33 -6.12 -1.08 -3.38
C ARG A 33 -5.75 -0.11 -2.27
N LEU A 34 -6.18 1.16 -2.38
CA LEU A 34 -6.07 2.12 -1.29
C LEU A 34 -7.13 1.82 -0.22
N ILE A 35 -6.69 1.90 1.02
CA ILE A 35 -7.56 1.76 2.20
C ILE A 35 -7.21 2.83 3.22
N PRO A 36 -8.10 3.14 4.18
CA PRO A 36 -7.69 3.90 5.35
C PRO A 36 -6.63 3.12 6.12
N VAL A 37 -5.67 3.84 6.69
CA VAL A 37 -4.61 3.20 7.49
C VAL A 37 -5.24 2.45 8.66
N PRO A 38 -4.87 1.15 8.87
CA PRO A 38 -5.34 0.41 10.04
C PRO A 38 -4.94 1.10 11.36
N ARG A 39 -5.77 0.95 12.39
CA ARG A 39 -5.53 1.61 13.68
C ARG A 39 -4.22 1.21 14.34
N SER A 40 -3.74 0.01 14.07
CA SER A 40 -2.48 -0.49 14.62
C SER A 40 -1.26 0.16 13.98
N ILE A 41 -1.44 0.92 12.90
CA ILE A 41 -0.35 1.54 12.15
C ILE A 41 -0.55 3.05 12.18
N SER A 42 0.55 3.78 12.40
CA SER A 42 0.55 5.23 12.32
C SER A 42 1.13 5.66 10.97
N ALA A 43 0.42 6.55 10.28
CA ALA A 43 0.90 7.07 8.99
C ALA A 43 0.47 8.53 8.82
N GLY A 44 1.30 9.29 8.10
CA GLY A 44 1.11 10.72 7.96
C GLY A 44 -0.13 11.14 7.19
N CYS A 45 -0.52 10.42 6.14
CA CYS A 45 -1.62 10.85 5.27
C CYS A 45 -2.94 10.14 5.55
N GLY A 46 -2.96 9.14 6.40
CA GLY A 46 -4.18 8.39 6.72
C GLY A 46 -4.62 7.37 5.67
N LEU A 47 -3.89 7.25 4.56
CA LEU A 47 -4.17 6.29 3.49
C LEU A 47 -3.00 5.31 3.35
N ALA A 48 -3.33 4.07 2.95
CA ALA A 48 -2.33 3.04 2.74
C ALA A 48 -2.72 2.16 1.55
N TRP A 49 -1.74 1.49 0.98
CA TRP A 49 -1.97 0.50 -0.07
C TRP A 49 -2.02 -0.88 0.57
N CYS A 50 -3.09 -1.62 0.28
CA CYS A 50 -3.30 -2.96 0.85
C CYS A 50 -3.21 -3.98 -0.28
N ALA A 51 -2.34 -4.98 -0.14
CA ALA A 51 -2.13 -5.99 -1.16
C ALA A 51 -1.82 -7.34 -0.52
N ALA A 52 -1.75 -8.39 -1.33
CA ALA A 52 -1.30 -9.70 -0.86
C ALA A 52 0.18 -9.65 -0.45
N PRO A 53 0.58 -10.37 0.61
CA PRO A 53 1.97 -10.32 1.08
C PRO A 53 3.00 -10.71 0.03
N ASP A 54 2.66 -11.63 -0.86
CA ASP A 54 3.58 -12.08 -1.90
C ASP A 54 3.71 -11.10 -3.07
N SER A 55 2.96 -10.01 -3.06
CA SER A 55 3.10 -8.92 -4.04
C SER A 55 4.17 -7.90 -3.65
N GLU A 56 4.84 -8.06 -2.52
CA GLU A 56 5.74 -7.05 -1.97
C GLU A 56 6.86 -6.66 -2.93
N ASP A 57 7.56 -7.66 -3.48
CA ASP A 57 8.70 -7.39 -4.36
C ASP A 57 8.26 -6.67 -5.65
N ALA A 58 7.15 -7.11 -6.23
CA ALA A 58 6.61 -6.50 -7.45
C ALA A 58 6.19 -5.05 -7.19
N LEU A 59 5.56 -4.78 -6.04
CA LEU A 59 5.12 -3.43 -5.70
C LEU A 59 6.30 -2.51 -5.38
N HIS A 60 7.33 -3.00 -4.72
CA HIS A 60 8.55 -2.22 -4.48
C HIS A 60 9.24 -1.86 -5.80
N ALA A 61 9.31 -2.82 -6.74
CA ALA A 61 9.88 -2.56 -8.05
C ALA A 61 9.06 -1.48 -8.80
N LEU A 62 7.74 -1.58 -8.75
CA LEU A 62 6.85 -0.61 -9.39
C LEU A 62 7.06 0.80 -8.80
N MET A 63 7.13 0.90 -7.47
CA MET A 63 7.36 2.18 -6.81
C MET A 63 8.71 2.78 -7.19
N ALA A 64 9.75 1.95 -7.24
CA ALA A 64 11.08 2.41 -7.64
C ALA A 64 11.09 2.93 -9.08
N GLN A 65 10.44 2.22 -10.00
CA GLN A 65 10.37 2.61 -11.41
C GLN A 65 9.62 3.92 -11.61
N ASN A 66 8.62 4.19 -10.78
CA ASN A 66 7.76 5.37 -10.90
C ASN A 66 8.11 6.46 -9.89
N ARG A 67 9.19 6.29 -9.14
CA ARG A 67 9.69 7.24 -8.15
C ARG A 67 8.64 7.60 -7.12
N ILE A 68 7.85 6.63 -6.70
CA ILE A 68 6.85 6.80 -5.64
C ILE A 68 7.56 6.66 -4.30
N VAL A 69 7.41 7.66 -3.44
CA VAL A 69 7.97 7.65 -2.09
C VAL A 69 6.94 7.07 -1.15
N TYR A 70 7.31 6.04 -0.41
CA TYR A 70 6.47 5.47 0.63
C TYR A 70 7.11 5.70 2.00
N GLN A 71 6.30 5.61 3.05
CA GLN A 71 6.78 5.81 4.42
C GLN A 71 7.33 4.51 5.00
N ASP A 72 6.50 3.45 4.97
CA ASP A 72 6.85 2.19 5.61
C ASP A 72 6.05 1.05 5.00
N THR A 73 6.47 -0.19 5.28
CA THR A 73 5.73 -1.38 4.91
C THR A 73 5.48 -2.23 6.17
N HIS A 74 4.29 -2.82 6.24
CA HIS A 74 3.87 -3.64 7.37
C HIS A 74 3.15 -4.89 6.87
N LEU A 75 3.19 -5.95 7.66
CA LEU A 75 2.30 -7.09 7.49
C LEU A 75 1.28 -7.03 8.62
N CYS A 76 0.01 -7.03 8.26
CA CYS A 76 -1.08 -6.73 9.18
C CYS A 76 -2.27 -7.64 8.91
N LEU A 77 -2.94 -8.06 9.97
CA LEU A 77 -4.22 -8.75 9.85
C LEU A 77 -5.32 -7.71 9.66
N VAL A 78 -5.99 -7.77 8.54
CA VAL A 78 -7.07 -6.82 8.21
C VAL A 78 -8.23 -7.51 7.50
#